data_3d90ab4daa4ea4c12b821266976f3401
#
_entry.id   3d90ab4daa4ea4c12b821266976f3401
#
_cell.length_a   1.000
_cell.length_b   1.000
_cell.length_c   1.000
_cell.angle_alpha   90.00
_cell.angle_beta   90.00
_cell.angle_gamma   90.00
#
_symmetry.space_group_name_H-M   'P 1'
#
loop_
_entity.id
_entity.type
_entity.pdbx_description
1 polymer ?
#
loop_
_entity_poly.entity_id
_entity_poly.type
_entity_poly.pdbx_seq_one_letter_code
_entity_poly.pdbx_strand_id
1 'polypeptide(L)'
;MLKVLIAEDELMIADLLEETLIMSGYEVCGIARTVDEAVALVDLHKPDLAVLDVRLAQGNRGPDIARRLSDRGTLGILYATGEDARRSTLTLADGSASITKPYQVEDVARALVIVREIMTLGTATPPFPPGFRLLPESAPLSAHASPA
;
A
#
# COMPACT_ATOMS: atom_id res chain seq x y z
N MET A 1 7.31 14.31 -11.39
CA MET A 1 6.44 14.19 -10.20
C MET A 1 5.86 12.79 -10.17
N LEU A 2 6.02 12.10 -9.06
CA LEU A 2 5.49 10.75 -8.92
C LEU A 2 3.99 10.76 -8.71
N LYS A 3 3.31 9.84 -9.37
CA LYS A 3 1.86 9.69 -9.30
C LYS A 3 1.50 8.60 -8.30
N VAL A 4 0.53 8.87 -7.45
CA VAL A 4 0.08 7.95 -6.41
C VAL A 4 -1.41 7.66 -6.55
N LEU A 5 -1.76 6.38 -6.51
CA LEU A 5 -3.15 5.92 -6.37
C LEU A 5 -3.44 5.70 -4.89
N ILE A 6 -4.60 6.14 -4.43
CA ILE A 6 -5.10 5.84 -3.09
C ILE A 6 -6.30 4.89 -3.22
N ALA A 7 -6.28 3.76 -2.52
CA ALA A 7 -7.44 2.90 -2.37
C ALA A 7 -7.84 2.85 -0.91
N GLU A 8 -8.92 3.53 -0.57
CA GLU A 8 -9.41 3.70 0.80
C GLU A 8 -10.91 3.98 0.73
N ASP A 9 -11.71 3.24 1.49
CA ASP A 9 -13.16 3.42 1.48
C ASP A 9 -13.69 4.41 2.51
N GLU A 10 -12.87 4.79 3.50
CA GLU A 10 -13.22 5.86 4.43
C GLU A 10 -12.81 7.20 3.81
N LEU A 11 -13.80 7.95 3.33
CA LEU A 11 -13.54 9.17 2.56
C LEU A 11 -12.76 10.23 3.34
N MET A 12 -13.01 10.35 4.64
CA MET A 12 -12.28 11.34 5.46
C MET A 12 -10.77 11.01 5.52
N ILE A 13 -10.44 9.74 5.64
CA ILE A 13 -9.05 9.30 5.65
C ILE A 13 -8.44 9.48 4.25
N ALA A 14 -9.16 9.10 3.22
CA ALA A 14 -8.71 9.25 1.84
C ALA A 14 -8.43 10.71 1.48
N ASP A 15 -9.32 11.63 1.87
CA ASP A 15 -9.16 13.06 1.59
C ASP A 15 -7.95 13.62 2.33
N LEU A 16 -7.74 13.22 3.58
CA LEU A 16 -6.60 13.67 4.36
C LEU A 16 -5.29 13.15 3.79
N LEU A 17 -5.26 11.89 3.35
CA LEU A 17 -4.10 11.33 2.66
C LEU A 17 -3.82 12.08 1.37
N GLU A 18 -4.84 12.33 0.57
CA GLU A 18 -4.68 13.05 -0.69
C GLU A 18 -4.05 14.42 -0.47
N GLU A 19 -4.59 15.19 0.47
CA GLU A 19 -4.06 16.52 0.79
C GLU A 19 -2.61 16.43 1.23
N THR A 20 -2.30 15.50 2.14
CA THR A 20 -0.94 15.34 2.66
C THR A 20 0.04 14.94 1.57
N LEU A 21 -0.35 14.02 0.69
CA LEU A 21 0.52 13.58 -0.41
C LEU A 21 0.76 14.68 -1.42
N ILE A 22 -0.27 15.45 -1.76
CA ILE A 22 -0.10 16.61 -2.65
C ILE A 22 0.86 17.61 -2.04
N MET A 23 0.73 17.91 -0.75
CA MET A 23 1.64 18.83 -0.04
C MET A 23 3.06 18.28 0.01
N SER A 24 3.22 16.96 -0.04
CA SER A 24 4.54 16.31 -0.04
C SER A 24 5.17 16.22 -1.44
N GLY A 25 4.51 16.75 -2.45
CA GLY A 25 5.05 16.80 -3.81
C GLY A 25 4.62 15.68 -4.74
N TYR A 26 3.66 14.86 -4.32
CA TYR A 26 3.10 13.82 -5.19
C TYR A 26 1.92 14.36 -6.01
N GLU A 27 1.67 13.71 -7.14
CA GLU A 27 0.42 13.90 -7.87
C GLU A 27 -0.49 12.73 -7.50
N VAL A 28 -1.68 13.00 -6.98
CA VAL A 28 -2.65 11.95 -6.65
C VAL A 28 -3.58 11.76 -7.84
N CYS A 29 -3.57 10.57 -8.41
CA CYS A 29 -4.34 10.31 -9.62
C CYS A 29 -5.80 9.94 -9.33
N GLY A 30 -6.15 9.67 -8.08
CA GLY A 30 -7.52 9.42 -7.68
C GLY A 30 -7.62 8.56 -6.44
N ILE A 31 -8.85 8.45 -5.96
CA ILE A 31 -9.22 7.67 -4.79
C ILE A 31 -10.19 6.57 -5.24
N ALA A 32 -9.84 5.31 -5.00
CA ALA A 32 -10.68 4.16 -5.31
C ALA A 32 -11.25 3.57 -4.02
N ARG A 33 -12.47 3.09 -4.10
CA ARG A 33 -13.13 2.40 -2.98
C ARG A 33 -13.26 0.91 -3.22
N THR A 34 -13.06 0.47 -4.45
CA THR A 34 -13.18 -0.93 -4.87
C THR A 34 -12.02 -1.32 -5.77
N VAL A 35 -11.87 -2.63 -5.98
CA VAL A 35 -10.85 -3.16 -6.91
C VAL A 35 -11.08 -2.62 -8.32
N ASP A 36 -12.30 -2.65 -8.81
CA ASP A 36 -12.61 -2.20 -10.18
C ASP A 36 -12.26 -0.72 -10.38
N GLU A 37 -12.60 0.14 -9.41
CA GLU A 37 -12.25 1.56 -9.49
C GLU A 37 -10.74 1.76 -9.52
N ALA A 38 -10.00 1.01 -8.69
CA ALA A 38 -8.56 1.10 -8.63
C ALA A 38 -7.92 0.69 -9.96
N VAL A 39 -8.36 -0.42 -10.54
CA VAL A 39 -7.85 -0.90 -11.82
C VAL A 39 -8.13 0.14 -12.93
N ALA A 40 -9.31 0.72 -12.95
CA ALA A 40 -9.65 1.75 -13.93
C ALA A 40 -8.73 2.98 -13.81
N LEU A 41 -8.43 3.42 -12.58
CA LEU A 41 -7.55 4.55 -12.36
C LEU A 41 -6.10 4.24 -12.76
N VAL A 42 -5.63 3.02 -12.50
CA VAL A 42 -4.29 2.60 -12.94
C VAL A 42 -4.19 2.59 -14.46
N ASP A 43 -5.19 2.04 -15.13
CA ASP A 43 -5.18 1.97 -16.61
C ASP A 43 -5.22 3.36 -17.23
N LEU A 44 -5.92 4.30 -16.61
CA LEU A 44 -6.03 5.66 -17.11
C LEU A 44 -4.81 6.52 -16.81
N HIS A 45 -4.28 6.46 -15.59
CA HIS A 45 -3.26 7.38 -15.10
C HIS A 45 -1.86 6.79 -14.99
N LYS A 46 -1.72 5.48 -14.93
CA LYS A 46 -0.44 4.76 -14.81
C LYS A 46 0.42 5.28 -13.65
N PRO A 47 -0.07 5.16 -12.41
CA PRO A 47 0.67 5.64 -11.25
C PRO A 47 1.97 4.89 -11.03
N ASP A 48 2.89 5.52 -10.31
CA ASP A 48 4.17 4.93 -9.91
C ASP A 48 4.05 4.18 -8.59
N LEU A 49 3.19 4.68 -7.72
CA LEU A 49 3.02 4.19 -6.35
C LEU A 49 1.53 4.05 -6.02
N ALA A 50 1.21 3.20 -5.06
CA ALA A 50 -0.14 3.07 -4.55
C ALA A 50 -0.13 2.88 -3.03
N VAL A 51 -1.08 3.51 -2.36
CA VAL A 51 -1.43 3.22 -0.97
C VAL A 51 -2.74 2.45 -1.00
N LEU A 52 -2.72 1.20 -0.58
CA LEU A 52 -3.88 0.31 -0.67
C LEU A 52 -4.30 -0.13 0.73
N ASP A 53 -5.53 0.19 1.11
CA ASP A 53 -6.12 -0.42 2.30
C ASP A 53 -6.31 -1.91 2.02
N VAL A 54 -6.03 -2.76 3.00
CA VAL A 54 -6.25 -4.20 2.86
C VAL A 54 -7.73 -4.51 2.74
N ARG A 55 -8.58 -3.80 3.47
CA ARG A 55 -10.04 -3.98 3.43
C ARG A 55 -10.71 -2.77 2.81
N LEU A 56 -11.46 -3.01 1.77
CA LEU A 56 -12.16 -1.99 1.01
C LEU A 56 -13.68 -2.22 1.03
N ALA A 57 -14.42 -1.33 0.37
CA ALA A 57 -15.87 -1.41 0.29
C ALA A 57 -16.34 -2.71 -0.38
N GLN A 58 -17.53 -3.19 0.01
CA GLN A 58 -18.20 -4.31 -0.64
C GLN A 58 -17.41 -5.62 -0.62
N GLY A 59 -16.62 -5.85 0.43
CA GLY A 59 -15.82 -7.05 0.54
C GLY A 59 -14.59 -7.07 -0.34
N ASN A 60 -14.28 -5.99 -1.03
CA ASN A 60 -13.07 -5.86 -1.83
C ASN A 60 -11.84 -5.82 -0.94
N ARG A 61 -10.70 -6.28 -1.47
CA ARG A 61 -9.44 -6.29 -0.73
C ARG A 61 -8.31 -5.73 -1.56
N GLY A 62 -7.43 -4.95 -0.90
CA GLY A 62 -6.27 -4.36 -1.55
C GLY A 62 -5.38 -5.34 -2.30
N PRO A 63 -5.03 -6.52 -1.73
CA PRO A 63 -4.22 -7.50 -2.46
C PRO A 63 -4.83 -7.98 -3.78
N ASP A 64 -6.15 -7.94 -3.92
CA ASP A 64 -6.79 -8.30 -5.19
C ASP A 64 -6.51 -7.25 -6.27
N ILE A 65 -6.31 -6.00 -5.89
CA ILE A 65 -5.87 -4.95 -6.83
C ILE A 65 -4.50 -5.33 -7.40
N ALA A 66 -3.56 -5.69 -6.52
CA ALA A 66 -2.22 -6.07 -6.95
C ALA A 66 -2.23 -7.26 -7.91
N ARG A 67 -3.06 -8.26 -7.63
CA ARG A 67 -3.19 -9.43 -8.52
C ARG A 67 -3.74 -9.05 -9.89
N ARG A 68 -4.76 -8.17 -9.92
CA ARG A 68 -5.35 -7.71 -11.18
C ARG A 68 -4.38 -6.89 -12.01
N LEU A 69 -3.39 -6.26 -11.36
CA LEU A 69 -2.43 -5.38 -12.01
C LEU A 69 -1.07 -6.03 -12.28
N SER A 70 -0.91 -7.30 -11.97
CA SER A 70 0.39 -7.99 -12.04
C SER A 70 1.03 -7.99 -13.42
N ASP A 71 0.24 -7.85 -14.48
CA ASP A 71 0.72 -7.83 -15.87
C ASP A 71 0.89 -6.41 -16.44
N ARG A 72 0.66 -5.37 -15.63
CA ARG A 72 0.67 -3.98 -16.09
C ARG A 72 1.95 -3.22 -15.76
N GLY A 73 3.02 -3.94 -15.45
CA GLY A 73 4.30 -3.33 -15.13
C GLY A 73 4.48 -3.16 -13.62
N THR A 74 5.44 -2.32 -13.25
CA THR A 74 5.89 -2.21 -11.87
C THR A 74 5.17 -1.08 -11.15
N LEU A 75 4.49 -1.44 -10.07
CA LEU A 75 3.81 -0.49 -9.20
C LEU A 75 4.34 -0.68 -7.78
N GLY A 76 4.85 0.38 -7.17
CA GLY A 76 5.28 0.33 -5.77
C GLY A 76 4.08 0.38 -4.85
N ILE A 77 3.90 -0.62 -4.00
CA ILE A 77 2.69 -0.76 -3.19
C ILE A 77 3.02 -0.70 -1.70
N LEU A 78 2.34 0.20 -1.01
CA LEU A 78 2.27 0.29 0.44
C LEU A 78 0.87 -0.10 0.88
N TYR A 79 0.74 -1.13 1.70
CA TYR A 79 -0.54 -1.49 2.29
C TYR A 79 -0.77 -0.77 3.61
N ALA A 80 -2.00 -0.34 3.85
CA ALA A 80 -2.46 0.10 5.16
C ALA A 80 -3.32 -1.02 5.76
N THR A 81 -3.00 -1.47 6.97
CA THR A 81 -3.65 -2.63 7.56
C THR A 81 -3.89 -2.47 9.05
N GLY A 82 -5.04 -2.96 9.52
CA GLY A 82 -5.33 -3.06 10.95
C GLY A 82 -4.71 -4.28 11.63
N GLU A 83 -4.08 -5.17 10.87
CA GLU A 83 -3.50 -6.38 11.41
C GLU A 83 -2.02 -6.20 11.75
N ASP A 84 -1.59 -6.79 12.87
CA ASP A 84 -0.17 -6.79 13.22
C ASP A 84 0.62 -7.76 12.33
N ALA A 85 1.95 -7.67 12.42
CA ALA A 85 2.84 -8.46 11.57
C ALA A 85 2.66 -9.97 11.73
N ARG A 86 2.24 -10.43 12.91
CA ARG A 86 2.06 -11.87 13.17
C ARG A 86 0.83 -12.45 12.51
N ARG A 87 -0.20 -11.62 12.30
CA ARG A 87 -1.46 -12.05 11.70
C ARG A 87 -1.53 -11.78 10.22
N SER A 88 -0.66 -10.89 9.73
CA SER A 88 -0.67 -10.51 8.32
C SER A 88 -0.21 -11.67 7.45
N THR A 89 -0.93 -11.89 6.35
CA THR A 89 -0.54 -12.84 5.30
C THR A 89 0.10 -12.15 4.10
N LEU A 90 0.31 -10.84 4.18
CA LEU A 90 0.94 -10.09 3.09
C LEU A 90 2.40 -10.49 2.91
N THR A 91 2.82 -10.63 1.66
CA THR A 91 4.19 -10.98 1.30
C THR A 91 4.70 -10.08 0.18
N LEU A 92 5.97 -10.23 -0.20
CA LEU A 92 6.56 -9.50 -1.32
C LEU A 92 5.84 -9.74 -2.65
N ALA A 93 5.12 -10.84 -2.79
CA ALA A 93 4.28 -11.06 -3.96
C ALA A 93 3.10 -10.08 -4.03
N ASP A 94 2.67 -9.55 -2.89
CA ASP A 94 1.56 -8.61 -2.82
C ASP A 94 1.99 -7.16 -2.97
N GLY A 95 3.19 -6.81 -2.49
CA GLY A 95 3.68 -5.44 -2.50
C GLY A 95 5.01 -5.31 -1.78
N SER A 96 5.44 -4.08 -1.49
CA SER A 96 6.75 -3.81 -0.91
C SER A 96 6.74 -3.71 0.60
N ALA A 97 5.72 -3.07 1.17
CA ALA A 97 5.69 -2.74 2.59
C ALA A 97 4.27 -2.54 3.09
N SER A 98 4.11 -2.48 4.40
CA SER A 98 2.85 -2.15 5.04
C SER A 98 3.05 -1.15 6.17
N ILE A 99 1.99 -0.43 6.50
CA ILE A 99 1.92 0.44 7.67
C ILE A 99 0.66 0.09 8.46
N THR A 100 0.80 -0.02 9.77
CA THR A 100 -0.29 -0.46 10.65
C THR A 100 -1.17 0.72 11.05
N LYS A 101 -2.47 0.53 10.99
CA LYS A 101 -3.46 1.50 11.49
C LYS A 101 -3.58 1.39 13.01
N PRO A 102 -3.83 2.48 13.72
CA PRO A 102 -3.91 3.85 13.19
C PRO A 102 -2.51 4.41 12.88
N TYR A 103 -2.41 5.20 11.84
CA TYR A 103 -1.15 5.84 11.44
C TYR A 103 -1.34 7.36 11.36
N GLN A 104 -0.22 8.09 11.38
CA GLN A 104 -0.23 9.51 11.02
C GLN A 104 -0.09 9.60 9.50
N VAL A 105 -0.84 10.51 8.86
CA VAL A 105 -0.80 10.62 7.40
C VAL A 105 0.59 11.03 6.89
N GLU A 106 1.33 11.80 7.68
CA GLU A 106 2.71 12.17 7.37
C GLU A 106 3.64 10.95 7.31
N ASP A 107 3.35 9.93 8.11
CA ASP A 107 4.12 8.69 8.12
C ASP A 107 3.87 7.86 6.85
N VAL A 108 2.67 7.97 6.28
CA VAL A 108 2.38 7.36 4.97
C VAL A 108 3.22 8.02 3.88
N ALA A 109 3.32 9.36 3.88
CA ALA A 109 4.16 10.07 2.92
C ALA A 109 5.62 9.64 3.02
N ARG A 110 6.14 9.49 4.24
CA ARG A 110 7.50 9.00 4.47
C ARG A 110 7.67 7.56 4.04
N ALA A 111 6.67 6.72 4.30
CA ALA A 111 6.70 5.31 3.91
C ALA A 111 6.77 5.16 2.38
N LEU A 112 6.08 6.03 1.65
CA LEU A 112 6.13 6.01 0.17
C LEU A 112 7.51 6.33 -0.36
N VAL A 113 8.27 7.23 0.30
CA VAL A 113 9.67 7.47 -0.07
C VAL A 113 10.48 6.19 0.04
N ILE A 114 10.25 5.42 1.11
CA ILE A 114 10.96 4.15 1.33
C ILE A 114 10.55 3.13 0.28
N VAL A 115 9.26 3.03 -0.04
CA VAL A 115 8.79 2.13 -1.10
C VAL A 115 9.47 2.49 -2.43
N ARG A 116 9.59 3.79 -2.73
CA ARG A 116 10.29 4.23 -3.95
C ARG A 116 11.75 3.81 -3.94
N GLU A 117 12.44 3.92 -2.79
CA GLU A 117 13.82 3.42 -2.67
C GLU A 117 13.91 1.94 -2.99
N ILE A 118 12.98 1.14 -2.44
CA ILE A 118 12.95 -0.30 -2.70
C ILE A 118 12.81 -0.56 -4.20
N MET A 119 11.91 0.17 -4.87
CA MET A 119 11.65 0.00 -6.29
C MET A 119 12.86 0.36 -7.16
N THR A 120 13.63 1.35 -6.76
CA THR A 120 14.77 1.85 -7.55
C THR A 120 16.10 1.24 -7.16
N LEU A 121 16.30 0.92 -5.88
CA LEU A 121 17.59 0.47 -5.35
C LEU A 121 17.58 -0.97 -4.85
N GLY A 122 16.40 -1.57 -4.68
CA GLY A 122 16.27 -2.92 -4.14
C GLY A 122 16.38 -3.01 -2.63
N THR A 123 16.70 -1.91 -1.95
CA THR A 123 16.89 -1.88 -0.49
C THR A 123 16.28 -0.63 0.10
N ALA A 124 16.04 -0.66 1.40
CA ALA A 124 15.51 0.48 2.14
C ALA A 124 16.43 0.79 3.32
N THR A 125 16.55 2.08 3.62
CA THR A 125 17.43 2.57 4.70
C THR A 125 16.61 3.05 5.89
N PRO A 126 16.81 2.49 7.10
CA PRO A 126 16.16 3.04 8.30
C PRO A 126 16.70 4.45 8.60
N PRO A 127 16.00 5.26 9.44
CA PRO A 127 14.87 4.83 10.27
C PRO A 127 13.54 4.73 9.51
N PHE A 128 12.68 3.82 9.98
CA PHE A 128 11.35 3.62 9.41
C PHE A 128 10.29 4.33 10.25
N PRO A 129 9.18 4.80 9.63
CA PRO A 129 8.09 5.37 10.39
C PRO A 129 7.44 4.36 11.32
N PRO A 130 6.77 4.82 12.40
CA PRO A 130 6.04 3.90 13.29
C PRO A 130 5.05 3.03 12.52
N GLY A 131 5.00 1.75 12.87
CA GLY A 131 4.09 0.80 12.24
C GLY A 131 4.47 0.34 10.84
N PHE A 132 5.54 0.90 10.28
CA PHE A 132 6.04 0.48 8.96
C PHE A 132 6.81 -0.82 9.07
N ARG A 133 6.62 -1.71 8.09
CA ARG A 133 7.48 -2.88 7.93
C ARG A 133 7.59 -3.27 6.46
N LEU A 134 8.75 -3.82 6.12
CA LEU A 134 8.97 -4.43 4.82
C LEU A 134 8.24 -5.77 4.78
N LEU A 135 7.60 -6.10 3.66
CA LEU A 135 6.89 -7.36 3.54
C LEU A 135 7.88 -8.52 3.39
N PRO A 136 7.61 -9.65 4.05
CA PRO A 136 8.49 -10.82 3.98
C PRO A 136 8.30 -11.59 2.68
N GLU A 137 9.27 -12.43 2.34
CA GLU A 137 9.17 -13.30 1.17
C GLU A 137 8.02 -14.31 1.29
N SER A 138 7.75 -14.76 2.52
CA SER A 138 6.67 -15.68 2.80
C SER A 138 5.96 -15.30 4.08
N ALA A 139 4.69 -15.73 4.22
CA ALA A 139 3.91 -15.45 5.41
C ALA A 139 4.57 -16.08 6.65
N PRO A 140 4.41 -15.45 7.84
CA PRO A 140 4.98 -16.01 9.06
C PRO A 140 4.48 -17.42 9.34
N LEU A 141 5.39 -18.34 9.66
CA LEU A 141 5.03 -19.72 10.00
C LEU A 141 4.10 -19.79 11.21
N SER A 142 4.26 -18.89 12.17
CA SER A 142 3.40 -18.83 13.35
C SER A 142 1.94 -18.54 13.02
N ALA A 143 1.66 -17.91 11.88
CA ALA A 143 0.30 -17.66 11.42
C ALA A 143 -0.38 -18.97 11.00
N HIS A 144 0.40 -19.98 10.68
CA HIS A 144 -0.05 -21.29 10.26
C HIS A 144 0.36 -22.37 11.25
N ALA A 145 0.90 -21.96 12.40
CA ALA A 145 1.36 -22.91 13.39
C ALA A 145 0.20 -23.78 13.80
N SER A 146 0.13 -24.90 13.16
CA SER A 146 -0.63 -26.01 13.57
C SER A 146 0.33 -26.83 14.40
N PRO A 147 0.18 -26.85 15.69
CA PRO A 147 0.84 -27.92 16.41
C PRO A 147 0.29 -29.20 15.84
N ALA A 148 1.17 -29.96 15.38
CA ALA A 148 0.79 -31.30 14.93
C ALA A 148 -0.06 -31.98 16.00
#